data_1929d031d82babb7fd0b7ae994405bd3
#
_entry.id   1929d031d82babb7fd0b7ae994405bd3
#
_cell.length_a   1.000
_cell.length_b   1.000
_cell.length_c   1.000
_cell.angle_alpha   90.00
_cell.angle_beta   90.00
_cell.angle_gamma   90.00
#
_symmetry.space_group_name_H-M   'P 1'
#
loop_
_entity.id
_entity.type
_entity.pdbx_description
1 polymer ?
#
loop_
_entity_poly.entity_id
_entity_poly.type
_entity_poly.pdbx_seq_one_letter_code
_entity_poly.pdbx_strand_id
1 'polypeptide(L)'
;MTSAARIVLSDCKLALNEFKNALEQSTFETIRIRWLTCLTLLRAVGHVLQKVDEAKYNSNEKEKAKNLHGLRKKDKIFEQFIEAERNLMLKQYKHHLKYDEKIKKEGGDYLCTEDGTRLVTESGDFLITETKEWIQKNITKIDGHKKDYEPDEIIQEAVEWWEKELDKADKISN
;
A
#
# COMPACT_ATOMS: atom_id res chain seq x y z
N MET A 1 22.53 4.67 -16.42
CA MET A 1 21.56 5.69 -15.98
C MET A 1 20.14 5.12 -16.12
N THR A 2 19.43 4.94 -15.02
CA THR A 2 18.14 4.22 -14.90
C THR A 2 16.92 5.16 -15.13
N SER A 3 16.97 6.02 -16.15
CA SER A 3 16.00 7.11 -16.32
C SER A 3 14.56 6.64 -16.58
N ALA A 4 14.37 5.62 -17.41
CA ALA A 4 13.04 5.12 -17.73
C ALA A 4 12.41 4.38 -16.53
N ALA A 5 13.17 3.56 -15.80
CA ALA A 5 12.71 2.88 -14.60
C ALA A 5 12.37 3.87 -13.47
N ARG A 6 13.10 5.01 -13.36
CA ARG A 6 12.79 6.05 -12.36
C ARG A 6 11.49 6.79 -12.66
N ILE A 7 11.12 6.95 -13.93
CA ILE A 7 9.80 7.48 -14.30
C ILE A 7 8.70 6.55 -13.78
N VAL A 8 8.81 5.23 -14.05
CA VAL A 8 7.84 4.26 -13.55
C VAL A 8 7.79 4.25 -12.02
N LEU A 9 8.94 4.40 -11.34
CA LEU A 9 8.96 4.49 -9.87
C LEU A 9 8.26 5.77 -9.37
N SER A 10 8.36 6.88 -10.09
CA SER A 10 7.58 8.09 -9.79
C SER A 10 6.08 7.84 -9.90
N ASP A 11 5.66 7.11 -10.95
CA ASP A 11 4.25 6.70 -11.10
C ASP A 11 3.80 5.77 -9.97
N CYS A 12 4.68 4.88 -9.45
CA CYS A 12 4.40 4.07 -8.27
C CYS A 12 4.11 4.94 -7.04
N LYS A 13 4.86 6.02 -6.83
CA LYS A 13 4.65 6.96 -5.71
C LYS A 13 3.31 7.68 -5.82
N LEU A 14 2.94 8.10 -7.02
CA LEU A 14 1.63 8.71 -7.27
C LEU A 14 0.51 7.70 -6.99
N ALA A 15 0.63 6.47 -7.51
CA ALA A 15 -0.35 5.41 -7.27
C ALA A 15 -0.47 5.06 -5.78
N LEU A 16 0.64 5.08 -5.02
CA LEU A 16 0.61 4.87 -3.57
C LEU A 16 -0.17 5.99 -2.86
N ASN A 17 0.02 7.24 -3.24
CA ASN A 17 -0.74 8.35 -2.67
C ASN A 17 -2.24 8.22 -2.96
N GLU A 18 -2.61 7.82 -4.18
CA GLU A 18 -4.01 7.55 -4.53
C GLU A 18 -4.57 6.34 -3.76
N PHE A 19 -3.74 5.33 -3.50
CA PHE A 19 -4.13 4.19 -2.69
C PHE A 19 -4.38 4.60 -1.23
N LYS A 20 -3.49 5.40 -0.62
CA LYS A 20 -3.68 5.94 0.73
C LYS A 20 -4.98 6.73 0.85
N ASN A 21 -5.26 7.62 -0.10
CA ASN A 21 -6.52 8.37 -0.12
C ASN A 21 -7.74 7.44 -0.27
N ALA A 22 -7.63 6.37 -1.06
CA ALA A 22 -8.71 5.41 -1.24
C ALA A 22 -9.00 4.60 0.03
N LEU A 23 -7.99 4.28 0.85
CA LEU A 23 -8.17 3.58 2.13
C LEU A 23 -9.14 4.33 3.06
N GLU A 24 -9.10 5.67 3.04
CA GLU A 24 -9.93 6.51 3.90
C GLU A 24 -11.35 6.72 3.34
N GLN A 25 -11.48 6.95 2.04
CA GLN A 25 -12.67 7.57 1.45
C GLN A 25 -13.42 6.68 0.45
N SER A 26 -12.86 5.54 0.03
CA SER A 26 -13.40 4.78 -1.09
C SER A 26 -14.05 3.45 -0.68
N THR A 27 -14.75 2.82 -1.64
CA THR A 27 -15.27 1.46 -1.52
C THR A 27 -14.13 0.44 -1.61
N PHE A 28 -14.37 -0.77 -1.12
CA PHE A 28 -13.38 -1.85 -1.17
C PHE A 28 -12.99 -2.22 -2.60
N GLU A 29 -13.92 -2.13 -3.57
CA GLU A 29 -13.63 -2.36 -4.99
C GLU A 29 -12.60 -1.37 -5.51
N THR A 30 -12.74 -0.10 -5.18
CA THR A 30 -11.78 0.96 -5.56
C THR A 30 -10.41 0.69 -4.93
N ILE A 31 -10.38 0.34 -3.64
CA ILE A 31 -9.16 0.00 -2.91
C ILE A 31 -8.45 -1.19 -3.57
N ARG A 32 -9.19 -2.24 -3.93
CA ARG A 32 -8.65 -3.41 -4.64
C ARG A 32 -8.04 -3.05 -5.99
N ILE A 33 -8.69 -2.17 -6.76
CA ILE A 33 -8.18 -1.70 -8.06
C ILE A 33 -6.89 -0.89 -7.86
N ARG A 34 -6.85 0.01 -6.88
CA ARG A 34 -5.64 0.80 -6.56
C ARG A 34 -4.49 -0.09 -6.08
N TRP A 35 -4.79 -1.10 -5.26
CA TRP A 35 -3.83 -2.14 -4.87
C TRP A 35 -3.19 -2.82 -6.09
N LEU A 36 -4.02 -3.31 -7.03
CA LEU A 36 -3.53 -3.92 -8.26
C LEU A 36 -2.67 -2.96 -9.08
N THR A 37 -3.05 -1.69 -9.15
CA THR A 37 -2.28 -0.65 -9.86
C THR A 37 -0.89 -0.52 -9.26
N CYS A 38 -0.77 -0.39 -7.93
CA CYS A 38 0.52 -0.31 -7.23
C CYS A 38 1.40 -1.55 -7.51
N LEU A 39 0.86 -2.75 -7.36
CA LEU A 39 1.59 -4.01 -7.63
C LEU A 39 2.07 -4.12 -9.07
N THR A 40 1.24 -3.68 -10.02
CA THR A 40 1.59 -3.73 -11.45
C THR A 40 2.72 -2.76 -11.77
N LEU A 41 2.66 -1.54 -11.25
CA LEU A 41 3.70 -0.53 -11.44
C LEU A 41 5.01 -0.93 -10.75
N LEU A 42 4.96 -1.43 -9.51
CA LEU A 42 6.14 -1.95 -8.81
C LEU A 42 6.85 -3.05 -9.61
N ARG A 43 6.09 -3.94 -10.24
CA ARG A 43 6.67 -4.97 -11.11
C ARG A 43 7.22 -4.39 -12.41
N ALA A 44 6.56 -3.36 -12.96
CA ALA A 44 6.96 -2.70 -14.19
C ALA A 44 8.32 -1.97 -14.06
N VAL A 45 8.66 -1.43 -12.88
CA VAL A 45 10.00 -0.83 -12.62
C VAL A 45 11.11 -1.79 -13.05
N GLY A 46 11.07 -3.04 -12.59
CA GLY A 46 12.09 -4.03 -12.93
C GLY A 46 12.08 -4.44 -14.41
N HIS A 47 10.91 -4.44 -15.02
CA HIS A 47 10.78 -4.77 -16.44
C HIS A 47 11.37 -3.68 -17.34
N VAL A 48 11.05 -2.41 -17.04
CA VAL A 48 11.57 -1.24 -17.77
C VAL A 48 13.07 -1.10 -17.54
N LEU A 49 13.54 -1.27 -16.31
CA LEU A 49 14.98 -1.29 -16.03
C LEU A 49 15.70 -2.29 -16.94
N GLN A 50 15.26 -3.54 -16.98
CA GLN A 50 15.91 -4.60 -17.74
C GLN A 50 15.77 -4.41 -19.27
N LYS A 51 14.61 -3.99 -19.76
CA LYS A 51 14.32 -3.96 -21.19
C LYS A 51 14.68 -2.64 -21.87
N VAL A 52 14.68 -1.54 -21.14
CA VAL A 52 14.89 -0.20 -21.70
C VAL A 52 16.22 0.40 -21.26
N ASP A 53 16.49 0.43 -19.97
CA ASP A 53 17.69 1.08 -19.45
C ASP A 53 18.94 0.19 -19.61
N GLU A 54 18.89 -1.06 -19.16
CA GLU A 54 20.00 -2.01 -19.26
C GLU A 54 20.28 -2.48 -20.71
N ALA A 55 19.33 -2.29 -21.62
CA ALA A 55 19.55 -2.55 -23.05
C ALA A 55 20.69 -1.71 -23.64
N LYS A 56 20.94 -0.54 -23.08
CA LYS A 56 21.96 0.44 -23.48
C LYS A 56 23.35 0.14 -22.91
N TYR A 57 23.46 -0.83 -22.01
CA TYR A 57 24.72 -1.19 -21.34
C TYR A 57 25.69 -1.90 -22.29
N ASN A 58 26.99 -1.67 -22.07
CA ASN A 58 28.06 -2.45 -22.73
C ASN A 58 28.12 -3.89 -22.17
N SER A 59 28.97 -4.73 -22.73
CA SER A 59 29.04 -6.17 -22.38
C SER A 59 29.37 -6.41 -20.89
N ASN A 60 30.31 -5.65 -20.32
CA ASN A 60 30.71 -5.77 -18.92
C ASN A 60 29.62 -5.29 -17.96
N GLU A 61 28.94 -4.20 -18.31
CA GLU A 61 27.81 -3.66 -17.55
C GLU A 61 26.62 -4.63 -17.57
N LYS A 62 26.35 -5.26 -18.72
CA LYS A 62 25.29 -6.29 -18.86
C LYS A 62 25.54 -7.49 -17.96
N GLU A 63 26.79 -7.93 -17.84
CA GLU A 63 27.12 -9.05 -16.94
C GLU A 63 26.88 -8.66 -15.47
N LYS A 64 27.33 -7.49 -15.05
CA LYS A 64 27.07 -6.95 -13.69
C LYS A 64 25.58 -6.80 -13.42
N ALA A 65 24.82 -6.24 -14.38
CA ALA A 65 23.38 -6.07 -14.28
C ALA A 65 22.63 -7.41 -14.17
N LYS A 66 23.07 -8.45 -14.91
CA LYS A 66 22.53 -9.80 -14.82
C LYS A 66 22.70 -10.40 -13.42
N ASN A 67 23.89 -10.22 -12.82
CA ASN A 67 24.17 -10.67 -11.46
C ASN A 67 23.28 -9.94 -10.44
N LEU A 68 23.14 -8.61 -10.55
CA LEU A 68 22.28 -7.83 -9.70
C LEU A 68 20.80 -8.22 -9.85
N HIS A 69 20.35 -8.50 -11.08
CA HIS A 69 18.99 -9.02 -11.34
C HIS A 69 18.76 -10.38 -10.66
N GLY A 70 19.75 -11.28 -10.68
CA GLY A 70 19.68 -12.56 -9.97
C GLY A 70 19.52 -12.39 -8.44
N LEU A 71 20.19 -11.39 -7.86
CA LEU A 71 20.06 -11.06 -6.43
C LEU A 71 18.67 -10.46 -6.11
N ARG A 72 18.20 -9.51 -6.92
CA ARG A 72 16.85 -8.93 -6.76
C ARG A 72 15.75 -9.99 -6.75
N LYS A 73 15.80 -10.97 -7.65
CA LYS A 73 14.81 -12.05 -7.73
C LYS A 73 14.75 -12.92 -6.47
N LYS A 74 15.82 -13.00 -5.70
CA LYS A 74 15.89 -13.76 -4.45
C LYS A 74 15.53 -12.92 -3.22
N ASP A 75 15.35 -11.61 -3.41
CA ASP A 75 14.94 -10.74 -2.32
C ASP A 75 13.48 -10.99 -1.94
N LYS A 76 13.21 -11.09 -0.64
CA LYS A 76 11.88 -11.39 -0.10
C LYS A 76 10.81 -10.39 -0.54
N ILE A 77 11.14 -9.10 -0.60
CA ILE A 77 10.21 -8.07 -1.07
C ILE A 77 9.83 -8.34 -2.53
N PHE A 78 10.80 -8.68 -3.38
CA PHE A 78 10.51 -8.94 -4.77
C PHE A 78 9.72 -10.23 -4.96
N GLU A 79 10.24 -11.35 -4.45
CA GLU A 79 9.69 -12.68 -4.67
C GLU A 79 8.34 -12.87 -3.98
N GLN A 80 8.29 -12.58 -2.66
CA GLN A 80 7.16 -12.91 -1.80
C GLN A 80 6.08 -11.82 -1.77
N PHE A 81 6.39 -10.59 -2.22
CA PHE A 81 5.43 -9.52 -2.29
C PHE A 81 5.16 -9.06 -3.72
N ILE A 82 6.13 -8.38 -4.38
CA ILE A 82 5.87 -7.74 -5.68
C ILE A 82 5.43 -8.76 -6.73
N GLU A 83 6.12 -9.88 -6.85
CA GLU A 83 5.82 -10.92 -7.85
C GLU A 83 4.66 -11.81 -7.42
N ALA A 84 4.64 -12.28 -6.18
CA ALA A 84 3.61 -13.19 -5.68
C ALA A 84 2.22 -12.54 -5.66
N GLU A 85 2.07 -11.36 -5.04
CA GLU A 85 0.78 -10.66 -4.94
C GLU A 85 0.25 -10.24 -6.32
N ARG A 86 1.13 -9.67 -7.16
CA ARG A 86 0.74 -9.33 -8.53
C ARG A 86 0.27 -10.56 -9.31
N ASN A 87 0.97 -11.69 -9.21
CA ASN A 87 0.59 -12.92 -9.90
C ASN A 87 -0.72 -13.50 -9.37
N LEU A 88 -0.94 -13.44 -8.07
CA LEU A 88 -2.20 -13.84 -7.44
C LEU A 88 -3.37 -13.02 -8.00
N MET A 89 -3.24 -11.71 -8.04
CA MET A 89 -4.25 -10.80 -8.59
C MET A 89 -4.51 -11.04 -10.08
N LEU A 90 -3.46 -11.09 -10.90
CA LEU A 90 -3.63 -11.16 -12.36
C LEU A 90 -4.01 -12.55 -12.87
N LYS A 91 -3.57 -13.63 -12.20
CA LYS A 91 -3.84 -14.99 -12.67
C LYS A 91 -5.10 -15.61 -12.07
N GLN A 92 -5.45 -15.23 -10.83
CA GLN A 92 -6.54 -15.83 -10.08
C GLN A 92 -7.60 -14.83 -9.64
N TYR A 93 -7.36 -13.54 -9.84
CA TYR A 93 -8.20 -12.44 -9.34
C TYR A 93 -8.45 -12.53 -7.84
N LYS A 94 -7.45 -13.01 -7.08
CA LYS A 94 -7.44 -13.10 -5.62
C LYS A 94 -6.47 -12.08 -5.02
N HIS A 95 -6.67 -11.73 -3.79
CA HIS A 95 -5.80 -10.82 -3.01
C HIS A 95 -5.79 -11.22 -1.55
N HIS A 96 -4.76 -10.83 -0.83
CA HIS A 96 -4.65 -11.04 0.61
C HIS A 96 -5.08 -9.82 1.43
N LEU A 97 -5.90 -8.94 0.88
CA LEU A 97 -6.49 -7.83 1.63
C LEU A 97 -7.76 -8.30 2.33
N LYS A 98 -7.87 -8.02 3.63
CA LYS A 98 -9.09 -8.16 4.42
C LYS A 98 -9.64 -6.77 4.71
N TYR A 99 -10.94 -6.62 4.51
CA TYR A 99 -11.67 -5.41 4.78
C TYR A 99 -12.69 -5.68 5.88
N ASP A 100 -12.56 -4.94 6.97
CA ASP A 100 -13.50 -4.97 8.09
C ASP A 100 -14.07 -3.56 8.30
N GLU A 101 -15.38 -3.45 8.40
CA GLU A 101 -16.07 -2.23 8.83
C GLU A 101 -16.57 -2.42 10.27
N LYS A 102 -16.28 -1.44 11.11
CA LYS A 102 -16.82 -1.38 12.46
C LYS A 102 -17.54 -0.05 12.66
N ILE A 103 -18.80 -0.13 13.05
CA ILE A 103 -19.52 1.05 13.49
C ILE A 103 -18.97 1.41 14.87
N LYS A 104 -18.39 2.58 14.97
CA LYS A 104 -17.99 3.19 16.24
C LYS A 104 -19.07 4.15 16.67
N LYS A 105 -19.40 4.09 17.96
CA LYS A 105 -20.34 4.99 18.59
C LYS A 105 -19.62 5.71 19.71
N GLU A 106 -19.61 7.01 19.68
CA GLU A 106 -19.18 7.82 20.80
C GLU A 106 -20.45 8.25 21.52
N GLY A 107 -20.57 7.88 22.81
CA GLY A 107 -21.70 8.29 23.63
C GLY A 107 -21.76 9.79 23.73
N GLY A 108 -22.95 10.37 23.62
CA GLY A 108 -23.13 11.77 23.89
C GLY A 108 -22.82 12.10 25.36
N ASP A 109 -22.38 13.33 25.61
CA ASP A 109 -22.22 13.84 26.95
C ASP A 109 -23.57 13.97 27.64
N TYR A 110 -23.62 13.74 28.96
CA TYR A 110 -24.82 13.98 29.74
C TYR A 110 -25.17 15.47 29.73
N LEU A 111 -26.43 15.77 29.43
CA LEU A 111 -26.92 17.12 29.65
C LEU A 111 -27.04 17.38 31.13
N CYS A 112 -26.44 18.46 31.58
CA CYS A 112 -26.42 18.86 33.00
C CYS A 112 -26.97 20.27 33.16
N THR A 113 -27.52 20.55 34.31
CA THR A 113 -27.82 21.91 34.79
C THR A 113 -26.52 22.66 35.12
N GLU A 114 -26.57 23.98 35.36
CA GLU A 114 -25.40 24.83 35.68
C GLU A 114 -24.65 24.34 36.92
N ASP A 115 -25.34 23.69 37.85
CA ASP A 115 -24.77 23.10 39.07
C ASP A 115 -24.20 21.69 38.88
N GLY A 116 -24.22 21.15 37.64
CA GLY A 116 -23.70 19.86 37.29
C GLY A 116 -24.64 18.67 37.50
N THR A 117 -25.92 18.92 37.86
CA THR A 117 -26.92 17.85 38.01
C THR A 117 -27.34 17.33 36.61
N ARG A 118 -27.29 16.00 36.41
CA ARG A 118 -27.70 15.39 35.16
C ARG A 118 -29.18 15.49 34.96
N LEU A 119 -29.58 15.90 33.76
CA LEU A 119 -30.97 15.98 33.37
C LEU A 119 -31.49 14.56 33.01
N VAL A 120 -32.72 14.27 33.45
CA VAL A 120 -33.43 13.02 33.17
C VAL A 120 -34.78 13.32 32.57
N THR A 121 -35.30 12.36 31.80
CA THR A 121 -36.67 12.38 31.31
C THR A 121 -37.65 12.08 32.46
N GLU A 122 -38.94 12.25 32.22
CA GLU A 122 -40.00 11.85 33.18
C GLU A 122 -39.99 10.34 33.48
N SER A 123 -39.45 9.52 32.56
CA SER A 123 -39.25 8.07 32.72
C SER A 123 -37.99 7.72 33.53
N GLY A 124 -37.12 8.69 33.87
CA GLY A 124 -35.90 8.50 34.62
C GLY A 124 -34.66 8.23 33.77
N ASP A 125 -34.77 8.32 32.43
CA ASP A 125 -33.64 8.12 31.52
C ASP A 125 -32.79 9.39 31.45
N PHE A 126 -31.46 9.24 31.42
CA PHE A 126 -30.56 10.39 31.29
C PHE A 126 -30.65 11.01 29.90
N LEU A 127 -30.74 12.34 29.86
CA LEU A 127 -30.63 13.11 28.62
C LEU A 127 -29.14 13.20 28.24
N ILE A 128 -28.84 12.81 27.01
CA ILE A 128 -27.49 12.89 26.44
C ILE A 128 -27.53 13.71 25.15
N THR A 129 -26.39 14.29 24.80
CA THR A 129 -26.20 14.90 23.48
C THR A 129 -26.24 13.81 22.39
N GLU A 130 -26.37 14.21 21.13
CA GLU A 130 -26.40 13.26 20.03
C GLU A 130 -25.18 12.34 20.07
N THR A 131 -25.44 11.02 19.91
CA THR A 131 -24.40 10.03 19.75
C THR A 131 -23.81 10.18 18.35
N LYS A 132 -22.51 10.37 18.25
CA LYS A 132 -21.83 10.35 16.95
C LYS A 132 -21.55 8.92 16.57
N GLU A 133 -22.06 8.53 15.41
CA GLU A 133 -21.75 7.24 14.79
C GLU A 133 -20.86 7.47 13.58
N TRP A 134 -19.77 6.72 13.48
CA TRP A 134 -18.93 6.72 12.28
C TRP A 134 -18.46 5.32 11.95
N ILE A 135 -18.22 5.08 10.67
CA ILE A 135 -17.70 3.81 10.19
C ILE A 135 -16.18 3.86 10.24
N GLN A 136 -15.60 3.04 11.09
CA GLN A 136 -14.16 2.78 11.06
C GLN A 136 -13.86 1.64 10.08
N LYS A 137 -13.17 1.97 9.00
CA LYS A 137 -12.65 1.00 8.04
C LYS A 137 -11.30 0.49 8.51
N ASN A 138 -11.10 -0.81 8.46
CA ASN A 138 -9.83 -1.43 8.76
C ASN A 138 -9.44 -2.38 7.62
N ILE A 139 -8.29 -2.13 7.00
CA ILE A 139 -7.80 -2.94 5.89
C ILE A 139 -6.44 -3.46 6.28
N THR A 140 -6.33 -4.78 6.32
CA THR A 140 -5.09 -5.47 6.69
C THR A 140 -4.74 -6.53 5.65
N LYS A 141 -3.47 -6.86 5.56
CA LYS A 141 -2.99 -7.98 4.76
C LYS A 141 -3.04 -9.25 5.59
N ILE A 142 -3.81 -10.25 5.14
CA ILE A 142 -4.11 -11.46 5.94
C ILE A 142 -3.17 -12.62 5.68
N ASP A 143 -2.35 -12.60 4.61
CA ASP A 143 -1.44 -13.71 4.28
C ASP A 143 -0.23 -13.23 3.47
N GLY A 144 0.80 -14.09 3.37
CA GLY A 144 2.02 -13.86 2.64
C GLY A 144 2.99 -12.90 3.34
N HIS A 145 3.81 -12.21 2.57
CA HIS A 145 4.83 -11.28 3.07
C HIS A 145 4.19 -10.16 3.91
N LYS A 146 4.68 -9.99 5.14
CA LYS A 146 4.18 -8.99 6.10
C LYS A 146 2.66 -9.10 6.36
N LYS A 147 2.24 -10.30 6.68
CA LYS A 147 0.91 -10.54 7.24
C LYS A 147 0.66 -9.60 8.44
N ASP A 148 -0.58 -9.12 8.57
CA ASP A 148 -1.08 -8.25 9.63
C ASP A 148 -0.55 -6.80 9.60
N TYR A 149 0.25 -6.42 8.59
CA TYR A 149 0.66 -5.04 8.35
C TYR A 149 -0.37 -4.26 7.52
N GLU A 150 -0.32 -2.94 7.59
CA GLU A 150 -1.11 -2.08 6.74
C GLU A 150 -0.62 -2.15 5.29
N PRO A 151 -1.53 -2.29 4.31
CA PRO A 151 -1.13 -2.50 2.92
C PRO A 151 -0.30 -1.38 2.31
N ASP A 152 -0.56 -0.13 2.68
CA ASP A 152 0.17 1.03 2.19
C ASP A 152 1.61 1.09 2.72
N GLU A 153 1.86 0.65 3.97
CA GLU A 153 3.21 0.52 4.52
C GLU A 153 4.05 -0.48 3.73
N ILE A 154 3.45 -1.60 3.31
CA ILE A 154 4.14 -2.62 2.53
C ILE A 154 4.48 -2.10 1.12
N ILE A 155 3.57 -1.35 0.49
CA ILE A 155 3.85 -0.71 -0.80
C ILE A 155 4.94 0.35 -0.64
N GLN A 156 4.89 1.15 0.42
CA GLN A 156 5.89 2.17 0.71
C GLN A 156 7.29 1.55 0.81
N GLU A 157 7.43 0.46 1.55
CA GLU A 157 8.69 -0.28 1.68
C GLU A 157 9.18 -0.83 0.33
N ALA A 158 8.28 -1.33 -0.51
CA ALA A 158 8.64 -1.80 -1.84
C ALA A 158 9.10 -0.67 -2.76
N VAL A 159 8.54 0.52 -2.64
CA VAL A 159 9.00 1.73 -3.35
C VAL A 159 10.41 2.11 -2.90
N GLU A 160 10.66 2.16 -1.58
CA GLU A 160 11.98 2.47 -1.02
C GLU A 160 13.03 1.42 -1.37
N TRP A 161 12.62 0.15 -1.43
CA TRP A 161 13.49 -0.93 -1.89
C TRP A 161 13.88 -0.72 -3.36
N TRP A 162 12.94 -0.35 -4.24
CA TRP A 162 13.24 -0.04 -5.62
C TRP A 162 14.17 1.17 -5.78
N GLU A 163 14.03 2.21 -4.97
CA GLU A 163 14.97 3.35 -4.97
C GLU A 163 16.41 2.87 -4.77
N LYS A 164 16.61 2.07 -3.72
CA LYS A 164 17.94 1.50 -3.41
C LYS A 164 18.47 0.61 -4.54
N GLU A 165 17.60 -0.18 -5.17
CA GLU A 165 17.99 -1.05 -6.27
C GLU A 165 18.34 -0.29 -7.55
N LEU A 166 17.65 0.82 -7.85
CA LEU A 166 17.99 1.69 -8.97
C LEU A 166 19.31 2.45 -8.72
N ASP A 167 19.56 2.86 -7.48
CA ASP A 167 20.85 3.47 -7.12
C ASP A 167 22.04 2.49 -7.29
N LYS A 168 21.82 1.20 -6.99
CA LYS A 168 22.81 0.16 -7.27
C LYS A 168 23.03 -0.02 -8.78
N ALA A 169 21.96 0.02 -9.57
CA ALA A 169 22.05 -0.11 -11.02
C ALA A 169 22.74 1.09 -11.68
N ASP A 170 22.51 2.31 -11.19
CA ASP A 170 23.22 3.51 -11.68
C ASP A 170 24.73 3.46 -11.45
N LYS A 171 25.19 2.82 -10.36
CA LYS A 171 26.62 2.62 -10.08
C LYS A 171 27.30 1.62 -11.03
N ILE A 172 26.55 0.85 -11.79
CA ILE A 172 27.10 -0.06 -12.80
C ILE A 172 27.54 0.70 -14.06
N SER A 173 26.82 1.78 -14.40
CA SER A 173 27.03 2.59 -15.61
C SER A 173 27.93 3.81 -15.40
N ASN A 174 28.48 3.97 -14.21
CA ASN A 174 29.50 4.97 -13.86
C ASN A 174 30.86 4.29 -13.65
#